data_c441737cf7441d649bcb1ba6587eca20
#
_entry.id   c441737cf7441d649bcb1ba6587eca20
#
_cell.length_a   1.000
_cell.length_b   1.000
_cell.length_c   1.000
_cell.angle_alpha   90.00
_cell.angle_beta   90.00
_cell.angle_gamma   90.00
#
_symmetry.space_group_name_H-M   'P 1'
#
loop_
_entity.id
_entity.type
_entity.pdbx_description
1 polymer ?
#
loop_
_entity_poly.entity_id
_entity_poly.type
_entity_poly.pdbx_seq_one_letter_code
_entity_poly.pdbx_strand_id
1 'polypeptide(L)'
;MSYWARISLSGTGMSAIPVETTDALRSAIIEHVTLEPAPEAQILDRVIERLTREGQHLNLRVEQLLVVVKTCWHELPLAIRRSPRAAPDVLLNRMVQGCIRTYYADSRRRRRLVT
;
A
#
# COMPACT_ATOMS: atom_id res chain seq x y z
N MET A 1 2.53 4.16 -19.16
CA MET A 1 1.71 3.15 -18.63
C MET A 1 2.28 1.80 -18.79
N SER A 2 2.43 1.33 -19.98
CA SER A 2 2.96 0.01 -20.22
C SER A 2 4.36 -0.18 -19.70
N TYR A 3 5.10 0.89 -19.54
CA TYR A 3 6.45 0.79 -19.00
C TYR A 3 6.47 0.19 -17.60
N TRP A 4 5.54 0.62 -16.78
CA TRP A 4 5.39 0.09 -15.44
C TRP A 4 4.95 -1.36 -15.44
N ALA A 5 4.04 -1.69 -16.33
CA ALA A 5 3.58 -3.06 -16.46
C ALA A 5 4.74 -3.99 -16.82
N ARG A 6 5.64 -3.56 -17.69
CA ARG A 6 6.80 -4.34 -18.06
C ARG A 6 7.74 -4.55 -16.89
N ILE A 7 7.98 -3.50 -16.11
CA ILE A 7 8.86 -3.61 -14.96
C ILE A 7 8.26 -4.57 -13.94
N SER A 8 6.96 -4.46 -13.70
CA SER A 8 6.28 -5.34 -12.77
C SER A 8 6.38 -6.80 -13.22
N LEU A 9 6.33 -7.04 -14.51
CA LEU A 9 6.38 -8.40 -15.05
C LEU A 9 7.78 -8.98 -15.06
N SER A 10 8.79 -8.20 -14.76
CA SER A 10 10.17 -8.69 -14.84
C SER A 10 10.62 -9.51 -13.63
N GLY A 11 9.70 -9.93 -12.78
CA GLY A 11 10.00 -10.92 -11.77
C GLY A 11 10.34 -10.42 -10.39
N THR A 12 9.93 -9.20 -10.07
CA THR A 12 10.12 -8.68 -8.72
C THR A 12 8.97 -9.14 -7.82
N GLY A 13 9.12 -9.00 -6.51
CA GLY A 13 8.07 -9.30 -5.56
C GLY A 13 6.79 -8.51 -5.81
N MET A 14 6.90 -7.35 -6.47
CA MET A 14 5.76 -6.52 -6.79
C MET A 14 4.78 -7.19 -7.75
N SER A 15 5.27 -8.04 -8.65
CA SER A 15 4.40 -8.70 -9.63
C SER A 15 3.50 -9.74 -8.97
N ALA A 16 3.75 -10.12 -7.72
CA ALA A 16 2.92 -11.08 -7.01
C ALA A 16 1.64 -10.45 -6.47
N ILE A 17 1.63 -9.14 -6.22
CA ILE A 17 0.44 -8.45 -5.71
C ILE A 17 -0.50 -8.18 -6.87
N PRO A 18 -1.81 -8.51 -6.76
CA PRO A 18 -2.76 -8.24 -7.84
C PRO A 18 -2.78 -6.76 -8.22
N VAL A 19 -2.87 -6.50 -9.52
CA VAL A 19 -2.93 -5.14 -10.05
C VAL A 19 -4.12 -4.38 -9.47
N GLU A 20 -5.24 -5.06 -9.26
CA GLU A 20 -6.43 -4.44 -8.68
C GLU A 20 -6.14 -3.85 -7.31
N THR A 21 -5.31 -4.52 -6.52
CA THR A 21 -4.99 -4.04 -5.18
C THR A 21 -4.05 -2.83 -5.23
N THR A 22 -3.03 -2.86 -6.07
CA THR A 22 -2.14 -1.69 -6.22
C THR A 22 -2.88 -0.52 -6.83
N ASP A 23 -3.78 -0.77 -7.77
CA ASP A 23 -4.62 0.28 -8.34
C ASP A 23 -5.56 0.86 -7.29
N ALA A 24 -6.13 0.02 -6.44
CA ALA A 24 -6.99 0.48 -5.35
C ALA A 24 -6.21 1.39 -4.39
N LEU A 25 -4.96 1.05 -4.12
CA LEU A 25 -4.13 1.88 -3.26
C LEU A 25 -3.86 3.25 -3.89
N ARG A 26 -3.45 3.26 -5.17
CA ARG A 26 -3.21 4.52 -5.86
C ARG A 26 -4.47 5.39 -5.90
N SER A 27 -5.62 4.78 -6.20
CA SER A 27 -6.89 5.51 -6.24
C SER A 27 -7.26 6.06 -4.86
N ALA A 28 -7.07 5.27 -3.81
CA ALA A 28 -7.38 5.73 -2.46
C ALA A 28 -6.51 6.92 -2.06
N ILE A 29 -5.24 6.90 -2.42
CA ILE A 29 -4.34 8.03 -2.14
C ILE A 29 -4.79 9.27 -2.89
N ILE A 30 -5.09 9.12 -4.18
CA ILE A 30 -5.53 10.25 -5.01
C ILE A 30 -6.80 10.87 -4.44
N GLU A 31 -7.76 10.03 -4.08
CA GLU A 31 -9.02 10.51 -3.50
C GLU A 31 -8.80 11.22 -2.17
N HIS A 32 -7.92 10.66 -1.34
CA HIS A 32 -7.61 11.26 -0.05
C HIS A 32 -7.03 12.67 -0.21
N VAL A 33 -6.26 12.87 -1.27
CA VAL A 33 -5.57 14.14 -1.52
C VAL A 33 -6.46 15.14 -2.25
N THR A 34 -7.36 14.68 -3.12
CA THR A 34 -8.06 15.56 -4.07
C THR A 34 -9.52 15.81 -3.76
N LEU A 35 -10.21 14.90 -3.08
CA LEU A 35 -11.65 15.07 -2.87
C LEU A 35 -11.96 16.07 -1.76
N GLU A 36 -13.08 16.78 -1.91
CA GLU A 36 -13.61 17.70 -0.92
C GLU A 36 -15.08 17.34 -0.66
N PRO A 37 -15.49 17.02 0.57
CA PRO A 37 -14.59 16.87 1.73
C PRO A 37 -13.70 15.65 1.61
N ALA A 38 -12.59 15.64 2.37
CA ALA A 38 -11.67 14.51 2.32
C ALA A 38 -12.34 13.22 2.79
N PRO A 39 -12.06 12.09 2.12
CA PRO A 39 -12.56 10.81 2.60
C PRO A 39 -12.00 10.48 3.98
N GLU A 40 -12.68 9.61 4.70
CA GLU A 40 -12.17 9.16 5.98
C GLU A 40 -10.83 8.45 5.82
N ALA A 41 -9.92 8.72 6.75
CA ALA A 41 -8.60 8.10 6.72
C ALA A 41 -8.68 6.57 6.80
N GLN A 42 -9.75 6.04 7.39
CA GLN A 42 -9.95 4.61 7.51
C GLN A 42 -10.04 3.90 6.17
N ILE A 43 -10.48 4.60 5.12
CA ILE A 43 -10.57 4.02 3.79
C ILE A 43 -9.16 3.63 3.31
N LEU A 44 -8.21 4.52 3.49
CA LEU A 44 -6.83 4.25 3.13
C LEU A 44 -6.25 3.12 3.99
N ASP A 45 -6.55 3.14 5.27
CA ASP A 45 -6.08 2.09 6.19
C ASP A 45 -6.57 0.71 5.76
N ARG A 46 -7.82 0.61 5.30
CA ARG A 46 -8.39 -0.66 4.85
C ARG A 46 -7.70 -1.18 3.59
N VAL A 47 -7.34 -0.30 2.69
CA VAL A 47 -6.64 -0.70 1.47
C VAL A 47 -5.25 -1.22 1.83
N ILE A 48 -4.55 -0.56 2.74
CA ILE A 48 -3.24 -1.01 3.22
C ILE A 48 -3.37 -2.38 3.90
N GLU A 49 -4.41 -2.56 4.71
CA GLU A 49 -4.67 -3.83 5.38
C GLU A 49 -4.89 -4.96 4.36
N ARG A 50 -5.71 -4.70 3.35
CA ARG A 50 -5.96 -5.66 2.28
C ARG A 50 -4.67 -6.04 1.56
N LEU A 51 -3.87 -5.04 1.17
CA LEU A 51 -2.61 -5.27 0.47
C LEU A 51 -1.67 -6.12 1.32
N THR A 52 -1.60 -5.82 2.61
CA THR A 52 -0.72 -6.55 3.52
C THR A 52 -1.15 -8.01 3.64
N ARG A 53 -2.44 -8.26 3.78
CA ARG A 53 -2.95 -9.62 3.90
C ARG A 53 -2.73 -10.43 2.63
N GLU A 54 -2.93 -9.80 1.47
CA GLU A 54 -2.65 -10.47 0.20
C GLU A 54 -1.18 -10.83 0.08
N GLY A 55 -0.31 -9.92 0.52
CA GLY A 55 1.12 -10.20 0.52
C GLY A 55 1.48 -11.36 1.44
N GLN A 56 0.85 -11.43 2.60
CA GLN A 56 1.08 -12.54 3.52
C GLN A 56 0.63 -13.87 2.93
N HIS A 57 -0.48 -13.88 2.21
CA HIS A 57 -0.94 -15.07 1.51
C HIS A 57 0.07 -15.53 0.45
N LEU A 58 0.81 -14.60 -0.12
CA LEU A 58 1.81 -14.89 -1.13
C LEU A 58 3.19 -15.12 -0.53
N ASN A 59 3.28 -15.19 0.80
CA ASN A 59 4.52 -15.39 1.53
C ASN A 59 5.54 -14.28 1.31
N LEU A 60 5.08 -13.06 1.09
CA LEU A 60 5.95 -11.91 0.98
C LEU A 60 6.38 -11.45 2.37
N ARG A 61 7.62 -10.96 2.46
CA ARG A 61 8.12 -10.36 3.68
C ARG A 61 7.59 -8.95 3.82
N VAL A 62 7.60 -8.42 5.04
CA VAL A 62 7.16 -7.06 5.28
C VAL A 62 7.97 -6.06 4.46
N GLU A 63 9.28 -6.28 4.31
CA GLU A 63 10.13 -5.40 3.51
C GLU A 63 9.67 -5.33 2.06
N GLN A 64 9.26 -6.46 1.50
CA GLN A 64 8.75 -6.50 0.13
C GLN A 64 7.45 -5.74 0.00
N LEU A 65 6.58 -5.84 1.00
CA LEU A 65 5.33 -5.09 1.03
C LEU A 65 5.57 -3.59 1.15
N LEU A 66 6.55 -3.19 1.94
CA LEU A 66 6.90 -1.78 2.05
C LEU A 66 7.43 -1.22 0.73
N VAL A 67 8.15 -2.03 -0.03
CA VAL A 67 8.60 -1.63 -1.38
C VAL A 67 7.39 -1.40 -2.28
N VAL A 68 6.39 -2.28 -2.22
CA VAL A 68 5.17 -2.11 -3.01
C VAL A 68 4.47 -0.80 -2.65
N VAL A 69 4.31 -0.52 -1.37
CA VAL A 69 3.64 0.71 -0.92
C VAL A 69 4.40 1.94 -1.40
N LYS A 70 5.72 1.95 -1.23
CA LYS A 70 6.53 3.09 -1.64
C LYS A 70 6.53 3.26 -3.15
N THR A 71 6.52 2.17 -3.89
CA THR A 71 6.47 2.22 -5.34
C THR A 71 5.15 2.81 -5.81
N CYS A 72 4.03 2.39 -5.22
CA CYS A 72 2.73 2.97 -5.54
C CYS A 72 2.73 4.48 -5.29
N TRP A 73 3.33 4.91 -4.19
CA TRP A 73 3.44 6.34 -3.89
C TRP A 73 4.23 7.06 -4.98
N HIS A 74 5.38 6.54 -5.37
CA HIS A 74 6.24 7.18 -6.35
C HIS A 74 5.67 7.13 -7.77
N GLU A 75 4.73 6.24 -8.04
CA GLU A 75 4.05 6.18 -9.33
C GLU A 75 2.98 7.26 -9.49
N LEU A 76 2.59 7.91 -8.40
CA LEU A 76 1.56 8.93 -8.47
C LEU A 76 2.07 10.17 -9.21
N PRO A 77 1.16 10.91 -9.90
CA PRO A 77 1.55 12.15 -10.55
C PRO A 77 2.20 13.10 -9.54
N LEU A 78 3.19 13.85 -10.01
CA LEU A 78 3.93 14.76 -9.15
C LEU A 78 3.02 15.79 -8.50
N ALA A 79 1.99 16.25 -9.24
CA ALA A 79 1.03 17.20 -8.71
C ALA A 79 0.32 16.66 -7.47
N ILE A 80 0.02 15.36 -7.46
CA ILE A 80 -0.61 14.72 -6.30
C ILE A 80 0.36 14.67 -5.13
N ARG A 81 1.59 14.23 -5.36
CA ARG A 81 2.59 14.10 -4.31
C ARG A 81 2.99 15.44 -3.70
N ARG A 82 2.90 16.51 -4.47
CA ARG A 82 3.23 17.87 -4.01
C ARG A 82 2.04 18.62 -3.44
N SER A 83 0.87 18.05 -3.49
CA SER A 83 -0.31 18.69 -2.93
C SER A 83 -0.12 18.93 -1.42
N PRO A 84 -0.54 20.08 -0.89
CA PRO A 84 -0.46 20.32 0.55
C PRO A 84 -1.17 19.25 1.37
N ARG A 85 -2.24 18.67 0.84
CA ARG A 85 -2.99 17.64 1.55
C ARG A 85 -2.28 16.28 1.52
N ALA A 86 -1.33 16.10 0.63
CA ALA A 86 -0.57 14.86 0.58
C ALA A 86 0.32 14.71 1.80
N ALA A 87 0.89 15.84 2.30
CA ALA A 87 1.80 15.84 3.43
C ALA A 87 2.68 14.59 3.37
N PRO A 88 3.59 14.51 2.37
CA PRO A 88 4.19 13.22 1.99
C PRO A 88 4.83 12.46 3.14
N ASP A 89 5.49 13.16 4.04
CA ASP A 89 6.14 12.49 5.17
C ASP A 89 5.12 11.87 6.11
N VAL A 90 3.98 12.53 6.28
CA VAL A 90 2.93 12.05 7.19
C VAL A 90 2.16 10.91 6.54
N LEU A 91 1.71 11.11 5.30
CA LEU A 91 0.86 10.13 4.64
C LEU A 91 1.59 8.84 4.34
N LEU A 92 2.80 8.95 3.78
CA LEU A 92 3.60 7.77 3.48
C LEU A 92 3.94 7.00 4.76
N ASN A 93 4.29 7.73 5.82
CA ASN A 93 4.59 7.09 7.10
C ASN A 93 3.35 6.38 7.66
N ARG A 94 2.18 6.98 7.51
CA ARG A 94 0.93 6.35 7.97
C ARG A 94 0.71 5.01 7.25
N MET A 95 0.93 4.98 5.94
CA MET A 95 0.77 3.76 5.16
C MET A 95 1.78 2.68 5.57
N VAL A 96 3.04 3.08 5.75
CA VAL A 96 4.10 2.17 6.15
C VAL A 96 3.79 1.59 7.54
N GLN A 97 3.41 2.44 8.49
CA GLN A 97 3.08 1.98 9.84
C GLN A 97 1.86 1.07 9.84
N GLY A 98 0.86 1.37 9.01
CA GLY A 98 -0.30 0.51 8.89
C GLY A 98 0.04 -0.87 8.35
N CYS A 99 0.93 -0.94 7.37
CA CYS A 99 1.40 -2.19 6.80
C CYS A 99 2.13 -3.02 7.86
N ILE A 100 3.05 -2.41 8.57
CA ILE A 100 3.83 -3.09 9.61
C ILE A 100 2.91 -3.62 10.70
N ARG A 101 2.00 -2.79 11.15
CA ARG A 101 1.07 -3.16 12.23
C ARG A 101 0.19 -4.33 11.84
N THR A 102 -0.35 -4.29 10.64
CA THR A 102 -1.21 -5.37 10.14
C THR A 102 -0.42 -6.67 9.98
N TYR A 103 0.79 -6.57 9.44
CA TYR A 103 1.63 -7.73 9.22
C TYR A 103 1.92 -8.47 10.53
N TYR A 104 2.34 -7.75 11.54
CA TYR A 104 2.73 -8.38 12.80
C TYR A 104 1.54 -8.74 13.68
N ALA A 105 0.43 -8.04 13.55
CA ALA A 105 -0.79 -8.41 14.27
C ALA A 105 -1.27 -9.80 13.84
N ASP A 106 -1.23 -10.08 12.54
CA ASP A 106 -1.62 -11.38 12.03
C ASP A 106 -0.67 -12.47 12.49
N SER A 107 0.62 -12.18 12.53
CA SER A 107 1.61 -13.12 13.03
C SER A 107 1.38 -13.49 14.48
N ARG A 108 1.01 -12.51 15.31
CA ARG A 108 0.70 -12.77 16.71
C ARG A 108 -0.53 -13.65 16.85
N ARG A 109 -1.54 -13.41 16.03
CA ARG A 109 -2.76 -14.20 16.04
C ARG A 109 -2.47 -15.65 15.71
N ARG A 110 -1.64 -15.90 14.72
CA ARG A 110 -1.24 -17.25 14.33
C ARG A 110 -0.51 -17.97 15.45
N ARG A 111 0.37 -17.27 16.15
CA ARG A 111 1.09 -17.85 17.27
C ARG A 111 0.14 -18.27 18.38
N ARG A 112 -0.86 -17.46 18.68
CA ARG A 112 -1.85 -17.82 19.70
C ARG A 112 -2.64 -19.06 19.32
N LEU A 113 -2.97 -19.20 18.06
CA LEU A 113 -3.74 -20.35 17.60
C LEU A 113 -2.93 -21.64 17.64
N VAL A 114 -1.63 -21.55 17.46
CA VAL A 114 -0.74 -22.70 17.48
C VAL A 114 -0.47 -23.18 18.91
N THR A 115 -0.39 -22.25 19.83
CA THR A 115 -0.12 -22.58 21.22
C THR A 115 -1.40 -22.85 21.99
#